data_281fb190c4b5fb9fed9c295da787e3fc
#
_entry.id   281fb190c4b5fb9fed9c295da787e3fc
#
_cell.length_a   1.000
_cell.length_b   1.000
_cell.length_c   1.000
_cell.angle_alpha   90.00
_cell.angle_beta   90.00
_cell.angle_gamma   90.00
#
_symmetry.space_group_name_H-M   'P 1'
#
loop_
_entity.id
_entity.type
_entity.pdbx_description
1 polymer ?
#
loop_
_entity_poly.entity_id
_entity_poly.type
_entity_poly.pdbx_seq_one_letter_code
_entity_poly.pdbx_strand_id
1 'polypeptide(L)'
;MGLLALMLLQESRRAARTSPTGELILLENQDRALWNKEQIAEGVALLQKAQKSGRFGAYTLQAAIAAVHAEAESVAATDWRQIAALYDRLLRIQPSPVVQLNRAVAIAMCDGPEAGLAQIDALLEHSSGKQGELANYYLAHSARADMYRRLGRTTEARASYEKALALTQQEPERQFLQDRIRQLKLKNC
;
A
#
# COMPACT_ATOMS: atom_id res chain seq x y z
N MET A 1 20.62 11.69 0.17
CA MET A 1 19.80 11.89 1.38
C MET A 1 18.42 11.25 1.22
N GLY A 2 17.60 11.54 0.20
CA GLY A 2 16.24 10.98 0.07
C GLY A 2 16.18 9.46 0.06
N LEU A 3 17.06 8.78 -0.68
CA LEU A 3 17.11 7.31 -0.68
C LEU A 3 17.47 6.75 0.69
N LEU A 4 18.47 7.32 1.38
CA LEU A 4 18.82 6.85 2.72
C LEU A 4 17.68 7.06 3.72
N ALA A 5 16.99 8.21 3.67
CA ALA A 5 15.80 8.45 4.48
C ALA A 5 14.72 7.39 4.23
N LEU A 6 14.45 7.06 2.95
CA LEU A 6 13.51 6.03 2.58
C LEU A 6 13.92 4.66 3.14
N MET A 7 15.19 4.28 3.00
CA MET A 7 15.71 3.01 3.50
C MET A 7 15.53 2.89 5.01
N LEU A 8 15.89 3.92 5.78
CA LEU A 8 15.74 3.94 7.24
C LEU A 8 14.28 3.81 7.67
N LEU A 9 13.39 4.61 7.04
CA LEU A 9 11.96 4.58 7.33
C LEU A 9 11.31 3.23 6.97
N GLN A 10 11.77 2.58 5.91
CA GLN A 10 11.29 1.24 5.56
C GLN A 10 11.86 0.17 6.49
N GLU A 11 13.14 0.23 6.82
CA GLU A 11 13.82 -0.74 7.71
C GLU A 11 13.30 -0.64 9.15
N SER A 12 12.93 0.55 9.61
CA SER A 12 12.40 0.76 10.96
C SER A 12 11.24 -0.16 11.33
N ARG A 13 10.49 -0.64 10.34
CA ARG A 13 9.31 -1.51 10.52
C ARG A 13 9.58 -2.98 10.28
N ARG A 14 10.83 -3.38 10.04
CA ARG A 14 11.19 -4.75 9.65
C ARG A 14 10.67 -5.79 10.64
N ALA A 15 10.88 -5.56 11.94
CA ALA A 15 10.47 -6.49 12.99
C ALA A 15 8.94 -6.70 13.08
N ALA A 16 8.15 -5.73 12.59
CA ALA A 16 6.69 -5.79 12.64
C ALA A 16 6.04 -6.35 11.36
N ARG A 17 6.81 -6.65 10.30
CA ARG A 17 6.25 -7.04 8.99
C ARG A 17 5.88 -8.51 8.89
N THR A 18 6.49 -9.34 9.72
CA THR A 18 6.27 -10.80 9.71
C THR A 18 6.04 -11.31 11.12
N SER A 19 5.15 -12.30 11.24
CA SER A 19 4.97 -13.05 12.49
C SER A 19 6.20 -13.96 12.77
N PRO A 20 6.34 -14.50 13.98
CA PRO A 20 7.36 -15.52 14.28
C PRO A 20 7.26 -16.77 13.39
N THR A 21 6.07 -17.03 12.81
CA THR A 21 5.80 -18.13 11.89
C THR A 21 6.05 -17.75 10.42
N GLY A 22 6.47 -16.50 10.13
CA GLY A 22 6.78 -16.03 8.78
C GLY A 22 5.58 -15.47 8.00
N GLU A 23 4.41 -15.33 8.64
CA GLU A 23 3.22 -14.77 8.02
C GLU A 23 3.33 -13.26 7.80
N LEU A 24 2.81 -12.76 6.69
CA LEU A 24 2.79 -11.32 6.41
C LEU A 24 1.81 -10.57 7.31
N ILE A 25 2.31 -9.53 7.98
CA ILE A 25 1.50 -8.62 8.80
C ILE A 25 1.28 -7.33 8.01
N LEU A 26 0.02 -7.05 7.68
CA LEU A 26 -0.35 -5.79 7.01
C LEU A 26 -0.05 -4.59 7.92
N LEU A 27 0.22 -3.43 7.30
CA LEU A 27 0.54 -2.19 8.01
C LEU A 27 -0.50 -1.83 9.09
N GLU A 28 -1.76 -2.09 8.81
CA GLU A 28 -2.86 -1.84 9.75
C GLU A 28 -2.82 -2.70 11.02
N ASN A 29 -2.18 -3.88 10.94
CA ASN A 29 -2.08 -4.86 12.02
C ASN A 29 -0.66 -4.92 12.64
N GLN A 30 0.27 -4.09 12.15
CA GLN A 30 1.63 -4.04 12.69
C GLN A 30 1.63 -3.41 14.08
N ASP A 31 2.29 -4.07 15.03
CA ASP A 31 2.58 -3.50 16.34
C ASP A 31 3.63 -2.38 16.19
N ARG A 32 3.21 -1.14 16.38
CA ARG A 32 4.09 0.03 16.28
C ARG A 32 5.11 0.13 17.42
N ALA A 33 4.93 -0.61 18.51
CA ALA A 33 5.92 -0.70 19.57
C ALA A 33 7.20 -1.43 19.12
N LEU A 34 7.09 -2.29 18.09
CA LEU A 34 8.23 -2.98 17.46
C LEU A 34 8.97 -2.12 16.44
N TRP A 35 8.47 -0.92 16.12
CA TRP A 35 9.13 -0.05 15.17
C TRP A 35 10.34 0.64 15.79
N ASN A 36 11.46 0.64 15.07
CA ASN A 36 12.70 1.28 15.52
C ASN A 36 12.57 2.81 15.46
N LYS A 37 12.35 3.42 16.62
CA LYS A 37 12.13 4.87 16.77
C LYS A 37 13.37 5.69 16.40
N GLU A 38 14.57 5.17 16.61
CA GLU A 38 15.82 5.85 16.27
C GLU A 38 15.97 5.95 14.75
N GLN A 39 15.73 4.86 14.02
CA GLN A 39 15.74 4.86 12.56
C GLN A 39 14.64 5.79 11.97
N ILE A 40 13.48 5.84 12.60
CA ILE A 40 12.41 6.78 12.20
C ILE A 40 12.90 8.22 12.39
N ALA A 41 13.42 8.57 13.55
CA ALA A 41 13.89 9.92 13.85
C ALA A 41 15.02 10.34 12.89
N GLU A 42 15.99 9.47 12.63
CA GLU A 42 17.08 9.71 11.68
C GLU A 42 16.54 9.88 10.25
N GLY A 43 15.65 9.00 9.80
CA GLY A 43 15.02 9.06 8.49
C GLY A 43 14.26 10.37 8.27
N VAL A 44 13.48 10.81 9.25
CA VAL A 44 12.75 12.08 9.23
C VAL A 44 13.72 13.27 9.19
N ALA A 45 14.79 13.25 9.99
CA ALA A 45 15.80 14.33 9.99
C ALA A 45 16.50 14.45 8.62
N LEU A 46 16.84 13.32 7.99
CA LEU A 46 17.43 13.30 6.63
C LEU A 46 16.44 13.80 5.58
N LEU A 47 15.15 13.43 5.71
CA LEU A 47 14.10 13.92 4.83
C LEU A 47 13.97 15.45 4.93
N GLN A 48 13.93 16.02 6.14
CA GLN A 48 13.88 17.47 6.35
C GLN A 48 15.08 18.20 5.72
N LYS A 49 16.29 17.62 5.85
CA LYS A 49 17.50 18.16 5.19
C LYS A 49 17.39 18.12 3.67
N ALA A 50 16.85 17.01 3.12
CA ALA A 50 16.63 16.88 1.68
C ALA A 50 15.62 17.92 1.17
N GLN A 51 14.53 18.15 1.93
CA GLN A 51 13.51 19.16 1.59
C GLN A 51 14.09 20.59 1.58
N LYS A 52 14.89 20.94 2.59
CA LYS A 52 15.56 22.27 2.67
C LYS A 52 16.54 22.51 1.51
N SER A 53 17.08 21.46 0.91
CA SER A 53 17.97 21.59 -0.25
C SER A 53 17.25 21.95 -1.58
N GLY A 54 15.92 22.00 -1.58
CA GLY A 54 15.10 22.26 -2.76
C GLY A 54 15.08 21.14 -3.81
N ARG A 55 15.75 20.01 -3.55
CA ARG A 55 15.84 18.86 -4.48
C ARG A 55 14.80 17.81 -4.14
N PHE A 56 13.64 17.92 -4.74
CA PHE A 56 12.53 16.97 -4.58
C PHE A 56 12.61 15.89 -5.67
N GLY A 57 13.44 14.87 -5.49
CA GLY A 57 13.46 13.69 -6.35
C GLY A 57 12.45 12.63 -5.90
N ALA A 58 12.27 11.61 -6.74
CA ALA A 58 11.31 10.52 -6.47
C ALA A 58 11.54 9.84 -5.10
N TYR A 59 12.77 9.56 -4.73
CA TYR A 59 13.09 8.96 -3.42
C TYR A 59 12.76 9.88 -2.23
N THR A 60 12.87 11.21 -2.39
CA THR A 60 12.47 12.15 -1.35
C THR A 60 10.96 12.13 -1.11
N LEU A 61 10.17 12.04 -2.18
CA LEU A 61 8.71 11.93 -2.09
C LEU A 61 8.27 10.57 -1.49
N GLN A 62 8.92 9.48 -1.89
CA GLN A 62 8.67 8.17 -1.29
C GLN A 62 9.05 8.14 0.20
N ALA A 63 10.15 8.77 0.58
CA ALA A 63 10.54 8.93 1.97
C ALA A 63 9.51 9.77 2.75
N ALA A 64 8.97 10.82 2.16
CA ALA A 64 7.91 11.63 2.77
C ALA A 64 6.64 10.81 3.02
N ILE A 65 6.21 9.99 2.06
CA ILE A 65 5.08 9.05 2.25
C ILE A 65 5.37 8.08 3.39
N ALA A 66 6.57 7.49 3.43
CA ALA A 66 6.97 6.57 4.50
C ALA A 66 7.01 7.27 5.88
N ALA A 67 7.43 8.54 5.94
CA ALA A 67 7.45 9.34 7.16
C ALA A 67 6.03 9.59 7.69
N VAL A 68 5.06 9.96 6.83
CA VAL A 68 3.65 10.14 7.25
C VAL A 68 3.10 8.87 7.91
N HIS A 69 3.43 7.69 7.38
CA HIS A 69 3.05 6.43 8.02
C HIS A 69 3.78 6.18 9.33
N ALA A 70 5.08 6.51 9.40
CA ALA A 70 5.92 6.24 10.55
C ALA A 70 5.62 7.15 11.75
N GLU A 71 5.22 8.41 11.51
CA GLU A 71 4.90 9.40 12.52
C GLU A 71 3.46 9.29 13.05
N ALA A 72 2.55 8.64 12.30
CA ALA A 72 1.18 8.45 12.75
C ALA A 72 1.11 7.43 13.89
N GLU A 73 0.29 7.67 14.91
CA GLU A 73 0.08 6.77 16.05
C GLU A 73 -0.72 5.51 15.67
N SER A 74 -1.54 5.61 14.64
CA SER A 74 -2.35 4.50 14.12
C SER A 74 -2.68 4.69 12.63
N VAL A 75 -3.27 3.68 12.01
CA VAL A 75 -3.78 3.79 10.63
C VAL A 75 -4.90 4.83 10.53
N ALA A 76 -5.73 4.93 11.56
CA ALA A 76 -6.81 5.91 11.62
C ALA A 76 -6.29 7.35 11.77
N ALA A 77 -5.13 7.53 12.43
CA ALA A 77 -4.48 8.83 12.61
C ALA A 77 -3.53 9.19 11.44
N THR A 78 -3.38 8.31 10.45
CA THR A 78 -2.53 8.56 9.27
C THR A 78 -3.15 9.64 8.39
N ASP A 79 -2.38 10.66 8.02
CA ASP A 79 -2.82 11.69 7.06
C ASP A 79 -2.81 11.14 5.62
N TRP A 80 -3.87 10.43 5.28
CA TRP A 80 -4.06 9.84 3.96
C TRP A 80 -4.19 10.90 2.86
N ARG A 81 -4.70 12.10 3.18
CA ARG A 81 -4.78 13.21 2.22
C ARG A 81 -3.40 13.71 1.84
N GLN A 82 -2.51 13.84 2.83
CA GLN A 82 -1.11 14.18 2.58
C GLN A 82 -0.43 13.10 1.75
N ILE A 83 -0.66 11.82 2.03
CA ILE A 83 -0.13 10.70 1.24
C ILE A 83 -0.60 10.76 -0.20
N ALA A 84 -1.90 10.97 -0.45
CA ALA A 84 -2.45 11.11 -1.80
C ALA A 84 -1.82 12.29 -2.56
N ALA A 85 -1.65 13.45 -1.91
CA ALA A 85 -0.99 14.61 -2.50
C ALA A 85 0.50 14.37 -2.81
N LEU A 86 1.20 13.60 -1.99
CA LEU A 86 2.59 13.18 -2.24
C LEU A 86 2.68 12.23 -3.44
N TYR A 87 1.73 11.31 -3.59
CA TYR A 87 1.64 10.46 -4.79
C TYR A 87 1.34 11.27 -6.05
N ASP A 88 0.50 12.31 -5.99
CA ASP A 88 0.27 13.23 -7.12
C ASP A 88 1.57 13.90 -7.59
N ARG A 89 2.40 14.34 -6.64
CA ARG A 89 3.72 14.90 -6.96
C ARG A 89 4.67 13.85 -7.54
N LEU A 90 4.66 12.65 -6.98
CA LEU A 90 5.51 11.54 -7.43
C LEU A 90 5.16 11.15 -8.87
N LEU A 91 3.89 11.08 -9.23
CA LEU A 91 3.43 10.76 -10.57
C LEU A 91 3.87 11.77 -11.63
N ARG A 92 4.04 13.05 -11.25
CA ARG A 92 4.57 14.09 -12.17
C ARG A 92 6.06 13.89 -12.48
N ILE A 93 6.81 13.29 -11.56
CA ILE A 93 8.26 13.06 -11.70
C ILE A 93 8.53 11.67 -12.28
N GLN A 94 7.77 10.68 -11.84
CA GLN A 94 7.93 9.28 -12.20
C GLN A 94 6.55 8.65 -12.45
N PRO A 95 5.98 8.81 -13.64
CA PRO A 95 4.75 8.13 -14.04
C PRO A 95 4.94 6.62 -13.93
N SER A 96 4.07 5.94 -13.16
CA SER A 96 4.13 4.49 -12.96
C SER A 96 2.74 3.96 -12.58
N PRO A 97 2.27 2.89 -13.21
CA PRO A 97 1.01 2.24 -12.83
C PRO A 97 0.99 1.75 -11.39
N VAL A 98 2.13 1.31 -10.85
CA VAL A 98 2.26 0.90 -9.44
C VAL A 98 2.10 2.10 -8.51
N VAL A 99 2.64 3.26 -8.87
CA VAL A 99 2.44 4.50 -8.10
C VAL A 99 0.97 4.95 -8.16
N GLN A 100 0.31 4.79 -9.31
CA GLN A 100 -1.13 5.06 -9.46
C GLN A 100 -1.96 4.11 -8.58
N LEU A 101 -1.62 2.83 -8.53
CA LEU A 101 -2.27 1.86 -7.63
C LEU A 101 -2.16 2.27 -6.16
N ASN A 102 -0.95 2.62 -5.71
CA ASN A 102 -0.74 3.04 -4.33
C ASN A 102 -1.50 4.34 -4.01
N ARG A 103 -1.56 5.27 -4.98
CA ARG A 103 -2.40 6.47 -4.86
C ARG A 103 -3.87 6.10 -4.72
N ALA A 104 -4.39 5.17 -5.53
CA ALA A 104 -5.78 4.73 -5.47
C ALA A 104 -6.13 4.15 -4.10
N VAL A 105 -5.21 3.41 -3.47
CA VAL A 105 -5.38 2.94 -2.08
C VAL A 105 -5.45 4.12 -1.11
N ALA A 106 -4.59 5.13 -1.25
CA ALA A 106 -4.64 6.32 -0.40
C ALA A 106 -5.96 7.09 -0.57
N ILE A 107 -6.46 7.22 -1.79
CA ILE A 107 -7.79 7.81 -2.08
C ILE A 107 -8.90 6.99 -1.42
N ALA A 108 -8.84 5.66 -1.46
CA ALA A 108 -9.81 4.80 -0.78
C ALA A 108 -9.84 5.02 0.75
N MET A 109 -8.72 5.42 1.33
CA MET A 109 -8.63 5.73 2.75
C MET A 109 -9.16 7.14 3.08
N CYS A 110 -9.13 8.08 2.12
CA CYS A 110 -9.66 9.43 2.28
C CYS A 110 -11.16 9.52 2.01
N ASP A 111 -11.56 9.01 0.84
CA ASP A 111 -12.82 9.32 0.19
C ASP A 111 -13.74 8.08 0.09
N GLY A 112 -13.30 6.96 0.68
CA GLY A 112 -14.04 5.71 0.70
C GLY A 112 -13.59 4.69 -0.34
N PRO A 113 -13.93 3.41 -0.10
CA PRO A 113 -13.46 2.31 -0.93
C PRO A 113 -13.97 2.37 -2.38
N GLU A 114 -15.14 2.97 -2.66
CA GLU A 114 -15.66 3.16 -4.02
C GLU A 114 -14.75 4.04 -4.87
N ALA A 115 -14.25 5.15 -4.29
CA ALA A 115 -13.38 6.08 -5.01
C ALA A 115 -12.05 5.43 -5.41
N GLY A 116 -11.47 4.63 -4.50
CA GLY A 116 -10.26 3.86 -4.79
C GLY A 116 -10.52 2.74 -5.78
N LEU A 117 -11.63 2.02 -5.65
CA LEU A 117 -12.01 0.92 -6.53
C LEU A 117 -12.10 1.38 -7.99
N ALA A 118 -12.77 2.50 -8.25
CA ALA A 118 -12.88 3.05 -9.61
C ALA A 118 -11.52 3.29 -10.27
N GLN A 119 -10.53 3.77 -9.52
CA GLN A 119 -9.17 3.98 -10.03
C GLN A 119 -8.41 2.66 -10.23
N ILE A 120 -8.60 1.69 -9.34
CA ILE A 120 -7.98 0.35 -9.46
C ILE A 120 -8.55 -0.38 -10.68
N ASP A 121 -9.87 -0.33 -10.90
CA ASP A 121 -10.51 -0.95 -12.06
C ASP A 121 -9.98 -0.36 -13.36
N ALA A 122 -9.78 0.96 -13.44
CA ALA A 122 -9.17 1.60 -14.59
C ALA A 122 -7.74 1.13 -14.90
N LEU A 123 -6.97 0.71 -13.89
CA LEU A 123 -5.62 0.15 -14.06
C LEU A 123 -5.62 -1.33 -14.46
N LEU A 124 -6.68 -2.04 -14.11
CA LEU A 124 -6.84 -3.47 -14.41
C LEU A 124 -7.54 -3.70 -15.75
N GLU A 125 -8.43 -2.78 -16.14
CA GLU A 125 -9.30 -2.89 -17.31
C GLU A 125 -9.00 -1.74 -18.28
N HIS A 126 -8.60 -2.06 -19.52
CA HIS A 126 -8.41 -1.04 -20.53
C HIS A 126 -9.70 -0.85 -21.35
N SER A 127 -10.11 0.40 -21.52
CA SER A 127 -11.35 0.78 -22.25
C SER A 127 -11.39 0.38 -23.74
N SER A 128 -10.33 -0.20 -24.29
CA SER A 128 -10.16 -0.51 -25.73
C SER A 128 -9.86 -1.99 -26.02
N GLY A 129 -10.25 -2.91 -25.15
CA GLY A 129 -10.05 -4.36 -25.36
C GLY A 129 -8.61 -4.87 -25.20
N LYS A 130 -7.69 -4.01 -24.75
CA LYS A 130 -6.35 -4.40 -24.31
C LYS A 130 -6.35 -4.66 -22.81
N GLN A 131 -5.49 -5.57 -22.33
CA GLN A 131 -5.30 -5.77 -20.90
C GLN A 131 -4.78 -4.48 -20.26
N GLY A 132 -5.29 -4.13 -19.08
CA GLY A 132 -4.79 -3.03 -18.27
C GLY A 132 -3.32 -3.24 -17.89
N GLU A 133 -2.60 -2.17 -17.61
CA GLU A 133 -1.16 -2.21 -17.32
C GLU A 133 -0.81 -3.08 -16.11
N LEU A 134 -1.76 -3.24 -15.16
CA LEU A 134 -1.60 -4.06 -13.96
C LEU A 134 -2.42 -5.36 -13.97
N ALA A 135 -2.96 -5.78 -15.12
CA ALA A 135 -3.81 -6.97 -15.24
C ALA A 135 -3.15 -8.27 -14.74
N ASN A 136 -1.82 -8.35 -14.77
CA ASN A 136 -1.03 -9.48 -14.28
C ASN A 136 -0.29 -9.16 -12.96
N TYR A 137 -0.61 -8.07 -12.30
CA TYR A 137 0.03 -7.67 -11.06
C TYR A 137 -0.84 -8.07 -9.86
N TYR A 138 -0.44 -9.09 -9.10
CA TYR A 138 -1.23 -9.67 -8.04
C TYR A 138 -1.66 -8.66 -6.97
N LEU A 139 -0.82 -7.67 -6.65
CA LEU A 139 -1.16 -6.63 -5.66
C LEU A 139 -2.31 -5.74 -6.11
N ALA A 140 -2.50 -5.50 -7.41
CA ALA A 140 -3.64 -4.73 -7.90
C ALA A 140 -4.96 -5.50 -7.69
N HIS A 141 -4.96 -6.81 -7.96
CA HIS A 141 -6.13 -7.66 -7.68
C HIS A 141 -6.38 -7.81 -6.18
N SER A 142 -5.32 -7.89 -5.35
CA SER A 142 -5.43 -7.92 -3.89
C SER A 142 -6.02 -6.61 -3.35
N ALA A 143 -5.57 -5.46 -3.85
CA ALA A 143 -6.12 -4.15 -3.49
C ALA A 143 -7.59 -4.03 -3.89
N ARG A 144 -7.96 -4.45 -5.13
CA ARG A 144 -9.35 -4.50 -5.58
C ARG A 144 -10.21 -5.36 -4.66
N ALA A 145 -9.72 -6.53 -4.29
CA ALA A 145 -10.41 -7.44 -3.38
C ALA A 145 -10.66 -6.80 -2.01
N ASP A 146 -9.69 -6.05 -1.48
CA ASP A 146 -9.87 -5.34 -0.21
C ASP A 146 -10.94 -4.23 -0.31
N MET A 147 -10.98 -3.49 -1.43
CA MET A 147 -12.05 -2.50 -1.65
C MET A 147 -13.43 -3.18 -1.67
N TYR A 148 -13.60 -4.26 -2.43
CA TYR A 148 -14.86 -5.02 -2.45
C TYR A 148 -15.22 -5.57 -1.06
N ARG A 149 -14.26 -6.09 -0.30
CA ARG A 149 -14.46 -6.58 1.06
C ARG A 149 -14.97 -5.48 1.99
N ARG A 150 -14.39 -4.27 1.90
CA ARG A 150 -14.81 -3.09 2.69
C ARG A 150 -16.21 -2.61 2.30
N LEU A 151 -16.64 -2.83 1.07
CA LEU A 151 -17.99 -2.55 0.55
C LEU A 151 -19.00 -3.64 0.87
N GLY A 152 -18.59 -4.74 1.52
CA GLY A 152 -19.47 -5.90 1.76
C GLY A 152 -19.77 -6.75 0.50
N ARG A 153 -19.11 -6.46 -0.62
CA ARG A 153 -19.27 -7.17 -1.90
C ARG A 153 -18.43 -8.46 -1.90
N THR A 154 -18.90 -9.44 -1.15
CA THR A 154 -18.13 -10.65 -0.81
C THR A 154 -17.79 -11.51 -2.03
N THR A 155 -18.70 -11.64 -2.99
CA THR A 155 -18.49 -12.44 -4.21
C THR A 155 -17.37 -11.87 -5.05
N GLU A 156 -17.37 -10.56 -5.29
CA GLU A 156 -16.36 -9.87 -6.10
C GLU A 156 -15.02 -9.79 -5.36
N ALA A 157 -15.05 -9.62 -4.04
CA ALA A 157 -13.86 -9.69 -3.21
C ALA A 157 -13.15 -11.04 -3.36
N ARG A 158 -13.94 -12.13 -3.24
CA ARG A 158 -13.43 -13.49 -3.40
C ARG A 158 -12.82 -13.73 -4.78
N ALA A 159 -13.55 -13.39 -5.85
CA ALA A 159 -13.05 -13.55 -7.22
C ALA A 159 -11.73 -12.78 -7.45
N SER A 160 -11.62 -11.57 -6.88
CA SER A 160 -10.40 -10.77 -6.98
C SER A 160 -9.24 -11.36 -6.18
N TYR A 161 -9.47 -11.91 -4.97
CA TYR A 161 -8.42 -12.62 -4.21
C TYR A 161 -7.98 -13.92 -4.90
N GLU A 162 -8.92 -14.69 -5.49
CA GLU A 162 -8.60 -15.90 -6.27
C GLU A 162 -7.73 -15.54 -7.47
N LYS A 163 -8.01 -14.43 -8.17
CA LYS A 163 -7.17 -13.93 -9.25
C LYS A 163 -5.78 -13.52 -8.77
N ALA A 164 -5.67 -12.81 -7.64
CA ALA A 164 -4.39 -12.47 -7.05
C ALA A 164 -3.58 -13.72 -6.68
N LEU A 165 -4.22 -14.73 -6.08
CA LEU A 165 -3.60 -16.01 -5.70
C LEU A 165 -3.04 -16.77 -6.90
N ALA A 166 -3.71 -16.71 -8.05
CA ALA A 166 -3.24 -17.33 -9.29
C ALA A 166 -2.00 -16.63 -9.88
N LEU A 167 -1.76 -15.37 -9.52
CA LEU A 167 -0.67 -14.55 -10.07
C LEU A 167 0.58 -14.52 -9.19
N THR A 168 0.53 -14.95 -7.92
CA THR A 168 1.68 -15.00 -7.04
C THR A 168 2.16 -16.42 -6.78
N GLN A 169 3.48 -16.58 -6.69
CA GLN A 169 4.14 -17.88 -6.40
C GLN A 169 4.83 -17.86 -5.02
N GLN A 170 4.94 -16.72 -4.37
CA GLN A 170 5.62 -16.60 -3.09
C GLN A 170 4.70 -17.11 -1.96
N GLU A 171 5.20 -18.04 -1.16
CA GLU A 171 4.39 -18.74 -0.16
C GLU A 171 3.76 -17.80 0.89
N PRO A 172 4.45 -16.79 1.44
CA PRO A 172 3.83 -15.86 2.40
C PRO A 172 2.63 -15.10 1.83
N GLU A 173 2.73 -14.63 0.57
CA GLU A 173 1.61 -13.96 -0.11
C GLU A 173 0.46 -14.91 -0.40
N ARG A 174 0.79 -16.13 -0.84
CA ARG A 174 -0.22 -17.16 -1.11
C ARG A 174 -1.02 -17.48 0.16
N GLN A 175 -0.33 -17.69 1.27
CA GLN A 175 -0.94 -17.99 2.56
C GLN A 175 -1.85 -16.86 3.03
N PHE A 176 -1.38 -15.62 2.94
CA PHE A 176 -2.18 -14.43 3.23
C PHE A 176 -3.48 -14.38 2.39
N LEU A 177 -3.39 -14.60 1.08
CA LEU A 177 -4.55 -14.56 0.18
C LEU A 177 -5.53 -15.69 0.45
N GLN A 178 -5.05 -16.90 0.74
CA GLN A 178 -5.87 -18.04 1.12
C GLN A 178 -6.65 -17.78 2.42
N ASP A 179 -6.01 -17.14 3.40
CA ASP A 179 -6.64 -16.78 4.66
C ASP A 179 -7.73 -15.72 4.44
N ARG A 180 -7.48 -14.73 3.60
CA ARG A 180 -8.52 -13.75 3.21
C ARG A 180 -9.73 -14.42 2.55
N ILE A 181 -9.51 -15.36 1.64
CA ILE A 181 -10.59 -16.13 0.99
C ILE A 181 -11.36 -16.96 2.02
N ARG A 182 -10.68 -17.60 2.98
CA ARG A 182 -11.33 -18.37 4.06
C ARG A 182 -12.21 -17.49 4.94
N GLN A 183 -11.71 -16.32 5.33
CA GLN A 183 -12.45 -15.34 6.15
C GLN A 183 -13.75 -14.86 5.49
N LEU A 184 -13.74 -14.69 4.15
CA LEU A 184 -14.94 -14.30 3.41
C LEU A 184 -16.03 -15.40 3.41
N LYS A 185 -15.64 -16.68 3.45
CA LYS A 185 -16.60 -17.81 3.52
C LYS A 185 -17.32 -17.84 4.87
N LEU A 186 -16.61 -17.56 5.96
CA LEU A 186 -17.17 -17.61 7.32
C LEU A 186 -18.16 -16.48 7.61
N LYS A 187 -18.10 -15.36 6.87
CA LYS A 187 -19.05 -14.23 7.04
C LYS A 187 -20.37 -14.43 6.29
N ASN A 188 -20.47 -15.42 5.43
CA ASN A 188 -21.66 -15.72 4.64
C ASN A 188 -22.48 -16.92 5.19
N CYS A 189 -22.07 -17.50 6.31
CA CYS A 189 -22.83 -18.46 7.11
C CYS A 189 -23.42 -17.80 8.36
#